data_cc5e3250e8fc07c068ca025c5117e169
#
_entry.id   cc5e3250e8fc07c068ca025c5117e169
#
_cell.length_a   1.000
_cell.length_b   1.000
_cell.length_c   1.000
_cell.angle_alpha   90.00
_cell.angle_beta   90.00
_cell.angle_gamma   90.00
#
_symmetry.space_group_name_H-M   'P 1'
#
loop_
_entity.id
_entity.type
_entity.pdbx_description
1 polymer ?
#
loop_
_entity_poly.entity_id
_entity_poly.type
_entity_poly.pdbx_seq_one_letter_code
_entity_poly.pdbx_strand_id
1 'polypeptide(L)'
;MKLLAVFLVMFALAPDIPRTWEKTAVETMELPLANRQILVTHIDEAAYYRIPERVIYKSYPVYAPGREPAGYMEWLKTVEPQAAFDESDLSTQNQWIAAGEIVFNAPTSLHPVFFTAQDLRDPNFFSETSMPVAKDGTVPFARWVVRQKGVVELGSMSCATCHTRVLEDGTVVPGAQGNNPNDREGARLMRKSAECSAGRRYWHKCGASRGSSNCLGSPMISIGL
;
A
#
# COMPACT_ATOMS: atom_id res chain seq x y z
N MET A 1 -22.55 25.50 -44.24
CA MET A 1 -21.35 26.07 -43.58
C MET A 1 -21.52 26.56 -42.15
N LYS A 2 -22.72 26.55 -41.55
CA LYS A 2 -22.93 27.06 -40.15
C LYS A 2 -22.84 25.98 -39.05
N LEU A 3 -22.90 24.70 -39.40
CA LEU A 3 -22.78 23.61 -38.42
C LEU A 3 -21.33 23.25 -38.04
N LEU A 4 -20.35 23.54 -38.89
CA LEU A 4 -18.94 23.25 -38.59
C LEU A 4 -18.34 24.19 -37.53
N ALA A 5 -18.86 25.41 -37.44
CA ALA A 5 -18.38 26.40 -36.48
C ALA A 5 -18.79 26.11 -35.01
N VAL A 6 -19.94 25.43 -34.82
CA VAL A 6 -20.43 25.09 -33.49
C VAL A 6 -19.66 23.91 -32.89
N PHE A 7 -19.16 22.99 -33.72
CA PHE A 7 -18.32 21.87 -33.22
C PHE A 7 -16.90 22.30 -32.80
N LEU A 8 -16.35 23.34 -33.45
CA LEU A 8 -15.00 23.83 -33.05
C LEU A 8 -14.99 24.60 -31.72
N VAL A 9 -16.12 25.18 -31.32
CA VAL A 9 -16.22 25.92 -30.04
C VAL A 9 -16.41 24.99 -28.85
N MET A 10 -16.95 23.79 -29.04
CA MET A 10 -17.09 22.82 -27.95
C MET A 10 -15.77 22.15 -27.53
N PHE A 11 -14.77 22.11 -28.41
CA PHE A 11 -13.46 21.59 -28.06
C PHE A 11 -12.59 22.59 -27.29
N ALA A 12 -12.94 23.86 -27.27
CA ALA A 12 -12.19 24.91 -26.57
C ALA A 12 -12.58 25.09 -25.09
N LEU A 13 -13.55 24.32 -24.59
CA LEU A 13 -14.06 24.43 -23.21
C LEU A 13 -13.80 23.16 -22.37
N ALA A 14 -12.90 22.28 -22.79
CA ALA A 14 -12.37 21.30 -21.87
C ALA A 14 -11.60 22.04 -20.76
N PRO A 15 -11.99 21.92 -19.49
CA PRO A 15 -11.24 22.55 -18.42
C PRO A 15 -9.80 22.04 -18.49
N ASP A 16 -8.86 22.98 -18.61
CA ASP A 16 -7.44 22.66 -18.54
C ASP A 16 -7.21 22.07 -17.15
N ILE A 17 -6.85 20.81 -17.07
CA ILE A 17 -6.51 20.17 -15.79
C ILE A 17 -5.23 20.86 -15.34
N PRO A 18 -5.25 21.58 -14.18
CA PRO A 18 -4.06 22.26 -13.70
C PRO A 18 -2.95 21.23 -13.54
N ARG A 19 -1.84 21.41 -14.23
CA ARG A 19 -0.67 20.51 -14.11
C ARG A 19 0.10 20.72 -12.81
N THR A 20 -0.19 21.80 -12.11
CA THR A 20 0.44 22.19 -10.85
C THR A 20 -0.56 22.80 -9.89
N TRP A 21 -0.23 22.80 -8.60
CA TRP A 21 -0.97 23.54 -7.60
C TRP A 21 -0.78 25.03 -7.83
N GLU A 22 -1.77 25.68 -8.38
CA GLU A 22 -1.75 27.13 -8.54
C GLU A 22 -1.77 27.82 -7.17
N LYS A 23 -1.02 28.92 -7.05
CA LYS A 23 -0.93 29.70 -5.80
C LYS A 23 -2.32 30.05 -5.25
N THR A 24 -3.24 30.44 -6.13
CA THR A 24 -4.63 30.74 -5.79
C THR A 24 -5.39 29.53 -5.25
N ALA A 25 -5.15 28.33 -5.76
CA ALA A 25 -5.76 27.10 -5.25
C ALA A 25 -5.26 26.77 -3.84
N VAL A 26 -3.97 26.97 -3.58
CA VAL A 26 -3.36 26.78 -2.25
C VAL A 26 -3.84 27.83 -1.25
N GLU A 27 -3.97 29.09 -1.66
CA GLU A 27 -4.46 30.18 -0.82
C GLU A 27 -5.95 30.03 -0.44
N THR A 28 -6.76 29.37 -1.29
CA THR A 28 -8.18 29.09 -1.04
C THR A 28 -8.43 27.78 -0.28
N MET A 29 -7.41 26.92 -0.14
CA MET A 29 -7.50 25.77 0.73
C MET A 29 -7.50 26.25 2.19
N GLU A 30 -8.70 26.40 2.78
CA GLU A 30 -8.88 26.55 4.21
C GLU A 30 -8.51 25.24 4.92
N LEU A 31 -7.25 24.88 4.91
CA LEU A 31 -6.76 23.81 5.76
C LEU A 31 -6.65 24.39 7.18
N PRO A 32 -7.45 23.89 8.14
CA PRO A 32 -7.26 24.24 9.54
C PRO A 32 -5.94 23.63 9.99
N LEU A 33 -4.84 24.35 9.75
CA LEU A 33 -3.55 23.97 10.27
C LEU A 33 -3.63 24.04 11.80
N ALA A 34 -3.38 22.92 12.46
CA ALA A 34 -3.32 22.83 13.92
C ALA A 34 -2.26 23.80 14.50
N ASN A 35 -1.28 24.17 13.69
CA ASN A 35 -0.28 25.18 13.99
C ASN A 35 -0.31 26.26 12.90
N ARG A 36 -0.76 27.47 13.27
CA ARG A 36 -0.80 28.64 12.39
C ARG A 36 0.58 29.16 11.95
N GLN A 37 1.66 28.67 12.55
CA GLN A 37 3.04 29.00 12.18
C GLN A 37 3.57 28.10 11.05
N ILE A 38 2.87 27.02 10.72
CA ILE A 38 3.23 26.19 9.56
C ILE A 38 2.84 26.95 8.30
N LEU A 39 3.83 27.51 7.63
CA LEU A 39 3.64 28.10 6.32
C LEU A 39 3.54 26.96 5.30
N VAL A 40 2.50 26.97 4.48
CA VAL A 40 2.41 26.11 3.30
C VAL A 40 3.48 26.60 2.32
N THR A 41 4.55 25.82 2.16
CA THR A 41 5.60 26.15 1.20
C THR A 41 5.13 25.71 -0.18
N HIS A 42 5.02 26.63 -1.10
CA HIS A 42 4.75 26.33 -2.50
C HIS A 42 5.96 25.59 -3.10
N ILE A 43 5.75 24.40 -3.63
CA ILE A 43 6.78 23.67 -4.35
C ILE A 43 6.81 24.20 -5.79
N ASP A 44 7.98 24.70 -6.23
CA ASP A 44 8.21 25.09 -7.61
C ASP A 44 7.94 23.92 -8.57
N GLU A 45 7.31 24.21 -9.72
CA GLU A 45 6.98 23.23 -10.74
C GLU A 45 8.21 22.39 -11.16
N ALA A 46 9.36 23.07 -11.38
CA ALA A 46 10.58 22.39 -11.74
C ALA A 46 11.12 21.48 -10.60
N ALA A 47 10.83 21.78 -9.34
CA ALA A 47 11.16 20.91 -8.21
C ALA A 47 10.22 19.71 -8.15
N TYR A 48 8.92 19.92 -8.42
CA TYR A 48 7.93 18.85 -8.46
C TYR A 48 8.28 17.78 -9.51
N TYR A 49 8.62 18.20 -10.73
CA TYR A 49 9.00 17.27 -11.81
C TYR A 49 10.42 16.68 -11.69
N ARG A 50 11.20 17.08 -10.69
CA ARG A 50 12.47 16.44 -10.34
C ARG A 50 12.35 15.34 -9.27
N ILE A 51 11.15 15.13 -8.73
CA ILE A 51 10.92 14.01 -7.80
C ILE A 51 11.20 12.70 -8.56
N PRO A 52 12.12 11.86 -8.09
CA PRO A 52 12.45 10.63 -8.78
C PRO A 52 11.23 9.73 -8.94
N GLU A 53 10.99 9.27 -10.14
CA GLU A 53 9.98 8.28 -10.41
C GLU A 53 10.35 6.94 -9.76
N ARG A 54 9.34 6.25 -9.27
CA ARG A 54 9.52 4.94 -8.67
C ARG A 54 9.05 3.86 -9.64
N VAL A 55 9.91 2.89 -9.94
CA VAL A 55 9.51 1.70 -10.68
C VAL A 55 8.42 0.96 -9.89
N ILE A 56 7.30 0.72 -10.54
CA ILE A 56 6.24 -0.14 -10.04
C ILE A 56 6.51 -1.55 -10.54
N TYR A 57 6.88 -2.43 -9.62
CA TYR A 57 7.10 -3.84 -9.93
C TYR A 57 5.77 -4.60 -10.00
N LYS A 58 5.73 -5.60 -10.85
CA LYS A 58 4.62 -6.55 -10.90
C LYS A 58 4.42 -7.17 -9.53
N SER A 59 3.17 -7.15 -9.06
CA SER A 59 2.81 -7.66 -7.75
C SER A 59 1.86 -8.86 -7.87
N TYR A 60 1.89 -9.72 -6.85
CA TYR A 60 1.21 -11.00 -6.85
C TYR A 60 0.27 -11.11 -5.66
N PRO A 61 -0.83 -11.88 -5.76
CA PRO A 61 -1.77 -12.05 -4.67
C PRO A 61 -1.12 -12.61 -3.41
N VAL A 62 -1.63 -12.19 -2.27
CA VAL A 62 -1.41 -12.84 -0.97
C VAL A 62 -2.65 -13.69 -0.68
N TYR A 63 -2.46 -14.91 -0.23
CA TYR A 63 -3.55 -15.81 0.13
C TYR A 63 -3.63 -16.00 1.63
N ALA A 64 -4.84 -16.17 2.13
CA ALA A 64 -5.09 -16.58 3.50
C ALA A 64 -4.56 -18.01 3.76
N PRO A 65 -4.26 -18.40 5.03
CA PRO A 65 -3.79 -19.73 5.37
C PRO A 65 -4.68 -20.84 4.82
N GLY A 66 -4.07 -21.83 4.18
CA GLY A 66 -4.78 -22.96 3.57
C GLY A 66 -5.48 -22.64 2.23
N ARG A 67 -5.36 -21.43 1.72
CA ARG A 67 -5.94 -21.01 0.44
C ARG A 67 -4.89 -20.79 -0.66
N GLU A 68 -3.63 -20.80 -0.29
CA GLU A 68 -2.51 -20.62 -1.22
C GLU A 68 -2.40 -21.85 -2.16
N PRO A 69 -2.25 -21.63 -3.48
CA PRO A 69 -1.98 -22.73 -4.41
C PRO A 69 -0.68 -23.48 -4.06
N ALA A 70 -0.69 -24.80 -4.26
CA ALA A 70 0.49 -25.62 -3.98
C ALA A 70 1.71 -25.12 -4.78
N GLY A 71 2.86 -24.94 -4.11
CA GLY A 71 4.10 -24.49 -4.73
C GLY A 71 4.14 -23.01 -5.07
N TYR A 72 3.16 -22.20 -4.65
CA TYR A 72 3.05 -20.79 -5.03
C TYR A 72 4.24 -19.95 -4.54
N MET A 73 4.68 -20.12 -3.29
CA MET A 73 5.82 -19.36 -2.76
C MET A 73 7.14 -19.80 -3.39
N GLU A 74 7.30 -21.06 -3.70
CA GLU A 74 8.46 -21.61 -4.42
C GLU A 74 8.51 -21.04 -5.84
N TRP A 75 7.35 -20.99 -6.51
CA TRP A 75 7.23 -20.36 -7.81
C TRP A 75 7.58 -18.87 -7.76
N LEU A 76 7.08 -18.09 -6.77
CA LEU A 76 7.42 -16.68 -6.63
C LEU A 76 8.91 -16.43 -6.51
N LYS A 77 9.67 -17.33 -5.87
CA LYS A 77 11.13 -17.23 -5.77
C LYS A 77 11.85 -17.45 -7.13
N THR A 78 11.18 -18.08 -8.09
CA THR A 78 11.74 -18.28 -9.45
C THR A 78 11.43 -17.14 -10.40
N VAL A 79 10.49 -16.26 -10.03
CA VAL A 79 10.04 -15.16 -10.88
C VAL A 79 11.15 -14.12 -11.04
N GLU A 80 11.35 -13.65 -12.28
CA GLU A 80 12.22 -12.52 -12.56
C GLU A 80 11.52 -11.20 -12.19
N PRO A 81 12.26 -10.22 -11.65
CA PRO A 81 11.75 -8.87 -11.43
C PRO A 81 11.25 -8.26 -12.74
N GLN A 82 10.05 -7.71 -12.72
CA GLN A 82 9.45 -7.09 -13.90
C GLN A 82 8.78 -5.77 -13.49
N ALA A 83 9.01 -4.70 -14.27
CA ALA A 83 8.16 -3.53 -14.19
C ALA A 83 6.72 -3.92 -14.58
N ALA A 84 5.75 -3.35 -13.90
CA ALA A 84 4.34 -3.68 -14.13
C ALA A 84 3.83 -3.13 -15.46
N PHE A 85 4.38 -2.01 -15.90
CA PHE A 85 4.14 -1.37 -17.21
C PHE A 85 5.29 -0.42 -17.53
N ASP A 86 5.43 -0.04 -18.80
CA ASP A 86 6.25 1.08 -19.28
C ASP A 86 5.29 2.19 -19.71
N GLU A 87 5.49 3.42 -19.22
CA GLU A 87 4.60 4.52 -19.60
C GLU A 87 4.72 4.90 -21.07
N SER A 88 5.88 4.64 -21.71
CA SER A 88 6.07 4.86 -23.14
C SER A 88 5.18 4.01 -24.03
N ASP A 89 4.67 2.89 -23.49
CA ASP A 89 3.74 1.98 -24.16
C ASP A 89 2.27 2.42 -24.00
N LEU A 90 1.99 3.43 -23.15
CA LEU A 90 0.63 3.87 -22.84
C LEU A 90 0.16 4.93 -23.85
N SER A 91 -0.53 4.50 -24.88
CA SER A 91 -1.00 5.37 -25.98
C SER A 91 -2.52 5.56 -26.02
N THR A 92 -3.27 4.70 -25.34
CA THR A 92 -4.75 4.75 -25.34
C THR A 92 -5.30 4.96 -23.93
N GLN A 93 -6.51 5.54 -23.84
CA GLN A 93 -7.20 5.74 -22.58
C GLN A 93 -7.36 4.42 -21.79
N ASN A 94 -7.69 3.32 -22.47
CA ASN A 94 -7.84 2.03 -21.80
C ASN A 94 -6.54 1.51 -21.19
N GLN A 95 -5.40 1.74 -21.85
CA GLN A 95 -4.08 1.40 -21.29
C GLN A 95 -3.76 2.25 -20.05
N TRP A 96 -4.07 3.55 -20.07
CA TRP A 96 -3.93 4.42 -18.91
C TRP A 96 -4.83 4.00 -17.74
N ILE A 97 -6.09 3.61 -18.01
CA ILE A 97 -6.99 3.08 -16.99
C ILE A 97 -6.43 1.79 -16.38
N ALA A 98 -5.96 0.86 -17.22
CA ALA A 98 -5.36 -0.40 -16.76
C ALA A 98 -4.08 -0.15 -15.93
N ALA A 99 -3.22 0.78 -16.35
CA ALA A 99 -2.06 1.19 -15.57
C ALA A 99 -2.47 1.81 -14.22
N GLY A 100 -3.51 2.63 -14.20
CA GLY A 100 -4.10 3.19 -12.98
C GLY A 100 -4.58 2.12 -12.01
N GLU A 101 -5.18 1.04 -12.48
CA GLU A 101 -5.58 -0.11 -11.66
C GLU A 101 -4.35 -0.81 -11.03
N ILE A 102 -3.28 -0.97 -11.82
CA ILE A 102 -2.02 -1.49 -11.31
C ILE A 102 -1.46 -0.60 -10.20
N VAL A 103 -1.41 0.73 -10.43
CA VAL A 103 -0.94 1.73 -9.44
C VAL A 103 -1.78 1.69 -8.17
N PHE A 104 -3.11 1.59 -8.30
CA PHE A 104 -4.04 1.50 -7.17
C PHE A 104 -3.72 0.33 -6.23
N ASN A 105 -3.32 -0.82 -6.79
CA ASN A 105 -2.97 -2.02 -6.06
C ASN A 105 -1.49 -2.10 -5.67
N ALA A 106 -0.63 -1.28 -6.29
CA ALA A 106 0.82 -1.36 -6.09
C ALA A 106 1.22 -0.89 -4.69
N PRO A 107 1.97 -1.70 -3.92
CA PRO A 107 2.43 -1.30 -2.60
C PRO A 107 3.35 -0.08 -2.67
N THR A 108 3.12 0.88 -1.78
CA THR A 108 3.98 2.04 -1.56
C THR A 108 5.09 1.76 -0.54
N SER A 109 4.89 0.74 0.31
CA SER A 109 5.88 0.27 1.28
C SER A 109 6.05 -1.23 1.17
N LEU A 110 7.30 -1.68 1.21
CA LEU A 110 7.69 -3.10 1.29
C LEU A 110 8.23 -3.45 2.69
N HIS A 111 8.05 -2.54 3.64
CA HIS A 111 8.32 -2.80 5.04
C HIS A 111 7.02 -3.12 5.77
N PRO A 112 7.03 -4.08 6.70
CA PRO A 112 5.86 -4.36 7.53
C PRO A 112 5.43 -3.10 8.30
N VAL A 113 4.16 -2.69 8.14
CA VAL A 113 3.60 -1.55 8.88
C VAL A 113 2.81 -2.07 10.09
N PHE A 114 1.79 -2.90 9.86
CA PHE A 114 0.94 -3.43 10.92
C PHE A 114 1.03 -4.94 11.08
N PHE A 115 1.44 -5.66 10.04
CA PHE A 115 1.58 -7.10 10.04
C PHE A 115 2.76 -7.54 9.17
N THR A 116 3.25 -8.75 9.40
CA THR A 116 4.38 -9.35 8.70
C THR A 116 3.91 -10.48 7.78
N ALA A 117 4.81 -10.96 6.92
CA ALA A 117 4.57 -12.17 6.11
C ALA A 117 4.27 -13.41 6.98
N GLN A 118 4.80 -13.46 8.20
CA GLN A 118 4.52 -14.55 9.13
C GLN A 118 3.13 -14.43 9.74
N ASP A 119 2.66 -13.22 10.04
CA ASP A 119 1.29 -12.98 10.52
C ASP A 119 0.26 -13.46 9.49
N LEU A 120 0.50 -13.20 8.20
CA LEU A 120 -0.39 -13.65 7.12
C LEU A 120 -0.42 -15.18 6.90
N ARG A 121 0.46 -15.91 7.56
CA ARG A 121 0.47 -17.39 7.58
C ARG A 121 -0.09 -17.97 8.88
N ASP A 122 -0.38 -17.13 9.85
CA ASP A 122 -0.93 -17.53 11.15
C ASP A 122 -2.45 -17.40 11.13
N PRO A 123 -3.20 -18.53 11.23
CA PRO A 123 -4.66 -18.47 11.30
C PRO A 123 -5.19 -17.62 12.45
N ASN A 124 -4.43 -17.52 13.57
CA ASN A 124 -4.82 -16.69 14.70
C ASN A 124 -4.83 -15.20 14.36
N PHE A 125 -3.96 -14.75 13.46
CA PHE A 125 -3.99 -13.38 12.97
C PHE A 125 -5.34 -13.03 12.35
N PHE A 126 -5.90 -13.90 11.52
CA PHE A 126 -7.19 -13.69 10.86
C PHE A 126 -8.36 -13.68 11.85
N SER A 127 -8.35 -14.58 12.85
CA SER A 127 -9.40 -14.61 13.87
C SER A 127 -9.32 -13.42 14.83
N GLU A 128 -8.12 -13.00 15.25
CA GLU A 128 -7.91 -11.87 16.17
C GLU A 128 -8.20 -10.51 15.52
N THR A 129 -7.86 -10.35 14.25
CA THR A 129 -8.04 -9.08 13.52
C THR A 129 -9.37 -9.04 12.77
N SER A 130 -10.02 -10.18 12.54
CA SER A 130 -11.12 -10.33 11.58
C SER A 130 -10.72 -9.83 10.19
N MET A 131 -9.51 -10.17 9.75
CA MET A 131 -9.02 -9.82 8.42
C MET A 131 -9.96 -10.37 7.35
N PRO A 132 -10.55 -9.51 6.50
CA PRO A 132 -11.42 -9.98 5.44
C PRO A 132 -10.64 -10.77 4.38
N VAL A 133 -11.23 -11.85 3.89
CA VAL A 133 -10.67 -12.72 2.86
C VAL A 133 -11.63 -12.74 1.67
N ALA A 134 -11.09 -12.55 0.48
CA ALA A 134 -11.87 -12.60 -0.74
C ALA A 134 -12.35 -14.05 -1.04
N LYS A 135 -13.38 -14.16 -1.87
CA LYS A 135 -14.00 -15.46 -2.25
C LYS A 135 -12.99 -16.44 -2.85
N ASP A 136 -12.01 -15.94 -3.57
CA ASP A 136 -10.90 -16.71 -4.16
C ASP A 136 -9.80 -17.07 -3.17
N GLY A 137 -9.92 -16.66 -1.91
CA GLY A 137 -8.96 -16.90 -0.84
C GLY A 137 -7.85 -15.85 -0.74
N THR A 138 -7.88 -14.80 -1.54
CA THR A 138 -6.88 -13.73 -1.48
C THR A 138 -7.15 -12.73 -0.36
N VAL A 139 -6.09 -12.03 0.07
CA VAL A 139 -6.11 -10.89 1.00
C VAL A 139 -5.85 -9.62 0.19
N PRO A 140 -6.88 -8.84 -0.19
CA PRO A 140 -6.73 -7.72 -1.14
C PRO A 140 -5.88 -6.56 -0.62
N PHE A 141 -5.60 -6.53 0.68
CA PHE A 141 -4.88 -5.44 1.35
C PHE A 141 -3.36 -5.61 1.34
N ALA A 142 -2.86 -6.73 0.80
CA ALA A 142 -1.45 -7.07 0.74
C ALA A 142 -1.09 -7.69 -0.60
N ARG A 143 0.15 -7.48 -1.04
CA ARG A 143 0.68 -8.03 -2.29
C ARG A 143 2.10 -8.54 -2.08
N TRP A 144 2.43 -9.66 -2.73
CA TRP A 144 3.82 -10.06 -2.88
C TRP A 144 4.49 -9.27 -4.00
N VAL A 145 5.72 -8.86 -3.80
CA VAL A 145 6.54 -8.15 -4.80
C VAL A 145 7.90 -8.85 -4.91
N VAL A 146 8.37 -9.02 -6.14
CA VAL A 146 9.70 -9.55 -6.43
C VAL A 146 10.51 -8.45 -7.10
N ARG A 147 11.43 -7.82 -6.35
CA ARG A 147 12.38 -6.82 -6.87
C ARG A 147 13.75 -7.41 -7.19
N GLN A 148 14.00 -8.58 -6.63
CA GLN A 148 15.21 -9.36 -6.87
C GLN A 148 14.82 -10.83 -6.92
N LYS A 149 15.35 -11.57 -7.90
CA LYS A 149 15.09 -12.99 -8.02
C LYS A 149 15.45 -13.74 -6.73
N GLY A 150 14.57 -14.59 -6.28
CA GLY A 150 14.71 -15.34 -5.03
C GLY A 150 14.25 -14.62 -3.78
N VAL A 151 13.97 -13.30 -3.85
CA VAL A 151 13.51 -12.49 -2.72
C VAL A 151 12.07 -12.09 -2.95
N VAL A 152 11.16 -12.60 -2.08
CA VAL A 152 9.73 -12.27 -2.09
C VAL A 152 9.46 -11.32 -0.93
N GLU A 153 9.03 -10.10 -1.23
CA GLU A 153 8.78 -9.05 -0.27
C GLU A 153 7.28 -8.83 -0.09
N LEU A 154 6.87 -8.53 1.12
CA LEU A 154 5.47 -8.21 1.42
C LEU A 154 5.25 -6.70 1.33
N GLY A 155 4.34 -6.30 0.46
CA GLY A 155 3.81 -4.96 0.39
C GLY A 155 2.43 -4.88 1.06
N SER A 156 2.28 -3.98 2.02
CA SER A 156 1.08 -3.87 2.86
C SER A 156 0.44 -2.49 2.89
N MET A 157 0.94 -1.56 2.08
CA MET A 157 0.39 -0.20 1.97
C MET A 157 0.22 0.14 0.51
N SER A 158 -1.02 0.37 0.10
CA SER A 158 -1.42 0.81 -1.24
C SER A 158 -2.69 1.64 -1.15
N CYS A 159 -3.13 2.25 -2.25
CA CYS A 159 -4.46 2.87 -2.29
C CYS A 159 -5.55 1.83 -1.99
N ALA A 160 -5.39 0.60 -2.48
CA ALA A 160 -6.31 -0.50 -2.24
C ALA A 160 -6.47 -0.84 -0.74
N THR A 161 -5.44 -0.65 0.09
CA THR A 161 -5.51 -0.93 1.53
C THR A 161 -6.62 -0.13 2.22
N CYS A 162 -6.82 1.13 1.82
CA CYS A 162 -7.85 2.00 2.39
C CYS A 162 -9.12 2.06 1.52
N HIS A 163 -9.02 1.76 0.23
CA HIS A 163 -10.09 1.94 -0.74
C HIS A 163 -10.54 0.64 -1.41
N THR A 164 -10.43 -0.49 -0.73
CA THR A 164 -11.02 -1.76 -1.16
C THR A 164 -11.85 -2.34 -0.03
N ARG A 165 -13.08 -2.73 -0.35
CA ARG A 165 -13.98 -3.41 0.57
C ARG A 165 -14.16 -4.87 0.15
N VAL A 166 -14.07 -5.78 1.10
CA VAL A 166 -14.50 -7.16 0.93
C VAL A 166 -15.86 -7.31 1.59
N LEU A 167 -16.86 -7.72 0.83
CA LEU A 167 -18.22 -7.96 1.32
C LEU A 167 -18.28 -9.28 2.11
N GLU A 168 -19.41 -9.52 2.80
CA GLU A 168 -19.61 -10.74 3.60
C GLU A 168 -19.55 -12.02 2.78
N ASP A 169 -19.94 -11.96 1.50
CA ASP A 169 -19.84 -13.08 0.56
C ASP A 169 -18.44 -13.25 -0.07
N GLY A 170 -17.47 -12.43 0.35
CA GLY A 170 -16.12 -12.41 -0.17
C GLY A 170 -15.93 -11.66 -1.49
N THR A 171 -16.96 -10.97 -1.99
CA THR A 171 -16.84 -10.10 -3.18
C THR A 171 -15.96 -8.90 -2.88
N VAL A 172 -14.98 -8.64 -3.76
CA VAL A 172 -14.07 -7.50 -3.65
C VAL A 172 -14.61 -6.30 -4.42
N VAL A 173 -14.71 -5.15 -3.77
CA VAL A 173 -15.19 -3.88 -4.34
C VAL A 173 -14.07 -2.83 -4.27
N PRO A 174 -13.28 -2.66 -5.34
CA PRO A 174 -12.27 -1.60 -5.43
C PRO A 174 -12.93 -0.22 -5.47
N GLY A 175 -12.26 0.80 -4.94
CA GLY A 175 -12.74 2.18 -4.91
C GLY A 175 -13.77 2.48 -3.81
N ALA A 176 -14.28 1.48 -3.10
CA ALA A 176 -15.17 1.65 -1.95
C ALA A 176 -14.40 2.04 -0.70
N GLN A 177 -15.10 2.54 0.31
CA GLN A 177 -14.52 2.68 1.65
C GLN A 177 -14.05 1.30 2.13
N GLY A 178 -12.76 1.17 2.41
CA GLY A 178 -12.12 -0.08 2.78
C GLY A 178 -12.57 -0.60 4.15
N ASN A 179 -12.35 -1.88 4.34
CA ASN A 179 -12.58 -2.55 5.62
C ASN A 179 -11.35 -3.35 6.09
N ASN A 180 -10.15 -2.90 5.68
CA ASN A 180 -8.93 -3.40 6.30
C ASN A 180 -8.95 -3.08 7.81
N PRO A 181 -8.70 -4.05 8.69
CA PRO A 181 -8.85 -3.87 10.15
C PRO A 181 -7.61 -3.24 10.79
N ASN A 182 -7.17 -2.08 10.29
CA ASN A 182 -5.95 -1.39 10.72
C ASN A 182 -5.86 -1.17 12.25
N ASP A 183 -6.98 -0.88 12.89
CA ASP A 183 -7.08 -0.69 14.35
C ASP A 183 -6.76 -1.98 15.12
N ARG A 184 -7.30 -3.12 14.68
CA ARG A 184 -7.07 -4.45 15.28
C ARG A 184 -5.69 -4.98 15.00
N GLU A 185 -5.17 -4.75 13.80
CA GLU A 185 -3.78 -5.04 13.44
C GLU A 185 -2.80 -4.26 14.32
N GLY A 186 -3.02 -2.96 14.46
CA GLY A 186 -2.21 -2.10 15.31
C GLY A 186 -2.27 -2.52 16.78
N ALA A 187 -3.46 -2.82 17.30
CA ALA A 187 -3.64 -3.31 18.67
C ALA A 187 -2.91 -4.64 18.90
N ARG A 188 -2.95 -5.57 17.92
CA ARG A 188 -2.22 -6.84 17.99
C ARG A 188 -0.71 -6.63 17.99
N LEU A 189 -0.21 -5.75 17.13
CA LEU A 189 1.21 -5.39 17.08
C LEU A 189 1.69 -4.83 18.42
N MET A 190 0.92 -3.93 19.02
CA MET A 190 1.25 -3.35 20.33
C MET A 190 1.28 -4.40 21.46
N ARG A 191 0.32 -5.34 21.48
CA ARG A 191 0.33 -6.45 22.46
C ARG A 191 1.58 -7.32 22.30
N LYS A 192 1.91 -7.76 21.09
CA LYS A 192 3.13 -8.54 20.81
C LYS A 192 4.40 -7.80 21.27
N SER A 193 4.49 -6.50 21.03
CA SER A 193 5.62 -5.67 21.43
C SER A 193 5.74 -5.57 22.96
N ALA A 194 4.62 -5.45 23.67
CA ALA A 194 4.57 -5.40 25.13
C ALA A 194 4.99 -6.75 25.74
N GLU A 195 4.53 -7.87 25.20
CA GLU A 195 4.92 -9.22 25.62
C GLU A 195 6.41 -9.48 25.43
N CYS A 196 6.98 -9.12 24.28
CA CYS A 196 8.41 -9.20 24.02
C CYS A 196 9.23 -8.35 25.02
N SER A 197 8.74 -7.17 25.36
CA SER A 197 9.40 -6.29 26.32
C SER A 197 9.32 -6.82 27.76
N ALA A 198 8.20 -7.41 28.15
CA ALA A 198 8.01 -8.05 29.44
C ALA A 198 8.89 -9.32 29.57
N GLY A 199 8.93 -10.16 28.53
CA GLY A 199 9.80 -11.35 28.47
C GLY A 199 11.28 -11.00 28.61
N ARG A 200 11.78 -9.96 27.91
CA ARG A 200 13.16 -9.50 28.04
C ARG A 200 13.49 -9.06 29.48
N ARG A 201 12.59 -8.37 30.19
CA ARG A 201 12.78 -7.97 31.57
C ARG A 201 12.85 -9.18 32.54
N TYR A 202 12.07 -10.21 32.27
CA TYR A 202 12.08 -11.46 33.05
C TYR A 202 13.42 -12.19 32.92
N TRP A 203 13.95 -12.36 31.71
CA TRP A 203 15.23 -13.03 31.47
C TRP A 203 16.41 -12.30 32.08
N HIS A 204 16.43 -10.97 32.06
CA HIS A 204 17.45 -10.19 32.75
C HIS A 204 17.43 -10.37 34.28
N LYS A 205 16.27 -10.61 34.87
CA LYS A 205 16.15 -10.86 36.33
C LYS A 205 16.54 -12.29 36.72
N CYS A 206 16.38 -13.27 35.84
CA CYS A 206 16.61 -14.68 36.14
C CYS A 206 18.03 -15.17 35.82
N GLY A 207 18.92 -14.32 35.26
CA GLY A 207 20.31 -14.70 34.96
C GLY A 207 20.51 -15.84 33.95
N ALA A 208 19.48 -16.20 33.23
CA ALA A 208 19.52 -17.29 32.26
C ALA A 208 20.19 -16.89 30.95
N SER A 209 21.09 -17.71 30.45
CA SER A 209 21.78 -17.54 29.17
C SER A 209 20.79 -17.42 28.01
N ARG A 210 21.13 -16.56 27.05
CA ARG A 210 20.32 -16.27 25.83
C ARG A 210 20.09 -17.53 25.00
N GLY A 211 19.03 -18.26 25.29
CA GLY A 211 18.45 -19.20 24.37
C GLY A 211 17.50 -18.45 23.43
N SER A 212 17.63 -18.72 22.15
CA SER A 212 16.94 -18.05 21.02
C SER A 212 15.44 -17.97 21.23
N SER A 213 14.95 -16.84 21.69
CA SER A 213 13.56 -16.48 21.51
C SER A 213 13.51 -15.60 20.25
N ASN A 214 12.82 -16.08 19.23
CA ASN A 214 12.54 -15.38 17.99
C ASN A 214 11.62 -14.14 18.19
N CYS A 215 12.05 -13.21 19.01
CA CYS A 215 11.58 -11.83 18.93
C CYS A 215 12.30 -11.23 17.73
N LEU A 216 11.76 -11.45 16.54
CA LEU A 216 12.20 -10.79 15.32
C LEU A 216 12.30 -9.30 15.60
N GLY A 217 13.50 -8.76 15.32
CA GLY A 217 13.83 -7.39 15.61
C GLY A 217 12.78 -6.45 15.02
N SER A 218 12.03 -5.82 15.91
CA SER A 218 11.22 -4.67 15.53
C SER A 218 12.18 -3.57 15.12
N PRO A 219 12.14 -3.07 13.87
CA PRO A 219 12.83 -1.83 13.57
C PRO A 219 12.24 -0.76 14.48
N MET A 220 13.09 -0.10 15.27
CA MET A 220 12.68 1.13 15.96
C MET A 220 12.20 2.09 14.90
N ILE A 221 10.91 2.41 14.93
CA ILE A 221 10.35 3.53 14.18
C ILE A 221 10.92 4.76 14.85
N SER A 222 12.02 5.31 14.31
CA SER A 222 12.48 6.66 14.62
C SER A 222 11.48 7.62 13.98
N ILE A 223 10.50 8.04 14.74
CA ILE A 223 9.68 9.19 14.38
C ILE A 223 10.56 10.41 14.65
N GLY A 224 11.30 10.85 13.62
CA GLY A 224 11.92 12.17 13.65
C GLY A 224 10.81 13.21 13.57
N LEU A 225 10.71 14.01 14.61
CA LEU A 225 9.98 15.27 14.64
C LEU A 225 10.70 16.33 13.79
#